data_fccd850d2190c8cb7f462cb1fd525fa8
#
_entry.id   fccd850d2190c8cb7f462cb1fd525fa8
#
_cell.length_a   1.000
_cell.length_b   1.000
_cell.length_c   1.000
_cell.angle_alpha   90.00
_cell.angle_beta   90.00
_cell.angle_gamma   90.00
#
_symmetry.space_group_name_H-M   'P 1'
#
loop_
_entity.id
_entity.type
_entity.pdbx_description
1 polymer ?
#
loop_
_entity_poly.entity_id
_entity_poly.type
_entity_poly.pdbx_seq_one_letter_code
_entity_poly.pdbx_strand_id
1 'polypeptide(L)'
;MKKIIYLFGITLFVLSCEQPEVGYISDNIHSLQDTIAVPRGVFYSSTPPAVEGSTYPMEWSITGITDKDGKPTTELQDLHEILTWNAPFDPTTDTTLELAMKKLKLSPQPSIIMNPISGEFVFTQASKNVVNNDFIINVNAKNVRGERQLDKFTWVKMGPFVPIEFKTEMRSRLQLGKGGGVWDTGYTYSVMNDSDPKVAGVLDGTDPYITIVKISDEPKLAVKVKMIIADSHGTALD
;
A
#
# COMPACT_ATOMS: atom_id res chain seq x y z
N MET A 1 -29.18 -18.79 -57.39
CA MET A 1 -28.65 -17.43 -57.03
C MET A 1 -28.80 -17.10 -55.54
N LYS A 2 -29.95 -17.30 -54.89
CA LYS A 2 -30.11 -16.97 -53.45
C LYS A 2 -29.10 -17.66 -52.52
N LYS A 3 -28.76 -18.95 -52.75
CA LYS A 3 -27.77 -19.69 -51.91
C LYS A 3 -26.34 -19.17 -52.01
N ILE A 4 -25.95 -18.59 -53.15
CA ILE A 4 -24.60 -18.00 -53.36
C ILE A 4 -24.47 -16.69 -52.60
N ILE A 5 -25.54 -15.92 -52.49
CA ILE A 5 -25.56 -14.65 -51.72
C ILE A 5 -25.41 -14.91 -50.24
N TYR A 6 -26.01 -15.95 -49.68
CA TYR A 6 -25.82 -16.34 -48.28
C TYR A 6 -24.40 -16.83 -48.00
N LEU A 7 -23.81 -17.60 -48.91
CA LEU A 7 -22.43 -18.06 -48.75
C LEU A 7 -21.44 -16.87 -48.77
N PHE A 8 -21.64 -15.88 -49.64
CA PHE A 8 -20.81 -14.68 -49.74
C PHE A 8 -20.98 -13.77 -48.50
N GLY A 9 -22.18 -13.65 -47.95
CA GLY A 9 -22.47 -12.93 -46.72
C GLY A 9 -21.80 -13.57 -45.50
N ILE A 10 -21.80 -14.89 -45.37
CA ILE A 10 -21.13 -15.60 -44.26
C ILE A 10 -19.60 -15.45 -44.37
N THR A 11 -19.04 -15.51 -45.58
CA THR A 11 -17.58 -15.35 -45.77
C THR A 11 -17.10 -13.95 -45.41
N LEU A 12 -17.90 -12.91 -45.69
CA LEU A 12 -17.59 -11.53 -45.27
C LEU A 12 -17.61 -11.33 -43.74
N PHE A 13 -18.48 -12.02 -43.01
CA PHE A 13 -18.52 -11.96 -41.55
C PHE A 13 -17.32 -12.65 -40.88
N VAL A 14 -16.77 -13.69 -41.47
CA VAL A 14 -15.63 -14.43 -40.92
C VAL A 14 -14.31 -13.66 -41.11
N LEU A 15 -14.22 -12.78 -42.11
CA LEU A 15 -13.02 -11.95 -42.37
C LEU A 15 -12.99 -10.64 -41.60
N SER A 16 -14.04 -10.33 -40.85
CA SER A 16 -14.15 -9.05 -40.09
C SER A 16 -13.49 -9.07 -38.71
N CYS A 17 -12.88 -10.16 -38.29
CA CYS A 17 -12.17 -10.21 -37.04
C CYS A 17 -10.69 -9.84 -37.30
N GLU A 18 -10.39 -8.55 -37.33
CA GLU A 18 -9.00 -8.10 -37.30
C GLU A 18 -8.42 -8.49 -35.92
N GLN A 19 -7.46 -9.40 -35.95
CA GLN A 19 -6.66 -9.66 -34.74
C GLN A 19 -5.89 -8.37 -34.40
N PRO A 20 -5.91 -7.93 -33.15
CA PRO A 20 -5.11 -6.78 -32.76
C PRO A 20 -3.64 -7.00 -33.17
N GLU A 21 -3.07 -6.03 -33.83
CA GLU A 21 -1.68 -6.12 -34.28
C GLU A 21 -0.76 -6.38 -33.07
N VAL A 22 0.13 -7.36 -33.20
CA VAL A 22 1.12 -7.64 -32.17
C VAL A 22 1.99 -6.40 -31.94
N GLY A 23 2.03 -5.90 -30.71
CA GLY A 23 2.78 -4.70 -30.35
C GLY A 23 1.96 -3.40 -30.36
N TYR A 24 0.64 -3.47 -30.48
CA TYR A 24 -0.21 -2.30 -30.32
C TYR A 24 -0.10 -1.71 -28.91
N ILE A 25 0.04 -0.38 -28.84
CA ILE A 25 -0.05 0.41 -27.61
C ILE A 25 -1.24 1.33 -27.73
N SER A 26 -2.22 1.18 -26.86
CA SER A 26 -3.46 1.95 -26.88
C SER A 26 -3.23 3.44 -26.62
N ASP A 27 -4.03 4.27 -27.28
CA ASP A 27 -4.07 5.70 -26.98
C ASP A 27 -4.75 6.02 -25.64
N ASN A 28 -5.52 5.08 -25.11
CA ASN A 28 -6.31 5.23 -23.89
C ASN A 28 -5.65 4.63 -22.65
N ILE A 29 -4.33 4.44 -22.66
CA ILE A 29 -3.62 4.03 -21.44
C ILE A 29 -3.74 5.13 -20.39
N HIS A 30 -4.21 4.79 -19.22
CA HIS A 30 -4.38 5.74 -18.12
C HIS A 30 -4.25 5.08 -16.75
N SER A 31 -3.98 5.89 -15.74
CA SER A 31 -4.06 5.46 -14.35
C SER A 31 -5.52 5.27 -13.96
N LEU A 32 -5.83 4.16 -13.27
CA LEU A 32 -7.16 3.97 -12.67
C LEU A 32 -7.43 4.90 -11.49
N GLN A 33 -6.39 5.54 -10.99
CA GLN A 33 -6.44 6.52 -9.91
C GLN A 33 -5.87 7.84 -10.41
N ASP A 34 -6.71 8.83 -10.65
CA ASP A 34 -6.27 10.17 -11.04
C ASP A 34 -5.33 10.77 -9.97
N THR A 35 -5.64 10.50 -8.73
CA THR A 35 -4.83 10.89 -7.58
C THR A 35 -4.63 9.72 -6.63
N ILE A 36 -3.37 9.38 -6.39
CA ILE A 36 -2.97 8.36 -5.42
C ILE A 36 -2.71 9.05 -4.09
N ALA A 37 -3.55 8.78 -3.10
CA ALA A 37 -3.33 9.26 -1.73
C ALA A 37 -2.44 8.28 -0.98
N VAL A 38 -1.24 8.72 -0.61
CA VAL A 38 -0.21 7.87 0.02
C VAL A 38 0.01 8.31 1.46
N PRO A 39 -0.24 7.46 2.45
CA PRO A 39 0.20 7.72 3.83
C PRO A 39 1.74 7.68 3.89
N ARG A 40 2.37 8.69 4.50
CA ARG A 40 3.83 8.69 4.62
C ARG A 40 4.33 7.59 5.56
N GLY A 41 5.47 7.00 5.21
CA GLY A 41 6.19 6.08 6.07
C GLY A 41 5.62 4.66 6.10
N VAL A 42 4.62 4.35 5.28
CA VAL A 42 4.06 3.01 5.15
C VAL A 42 4.30 2.45 3.76
N PHE A 43 4.29 1.14 3.64
CA PHE A 43 4.27 0.47 2.35
C PHE A 43 2.87 0.59 1.74
N TYR A 44 2.79 1.10 0.51
CA TYR A 44 1.54 1.23 -0.22
C TYR A 44 1.76 0.86 -1.68
N SER A 45 0.86 0.09 -2.28
CA SER A 45 0.86 -0.24 -3.71
C SER A 45 -0.41 0.31 -4.37
N SER A 46 -0.23 0.98 -5.51
CA SER A 46 -1.35 1.44 -6.32
C SER A 46 -1.99 0.29 -7.08
N THR A 47 -3.11 0.56 -7.73
CA THR A 47 -3.64 -0.34 -8.75
C THR A 47 -2.78 -0.27 -10.03
N PRO A 48 -2.67 -1.37 -10.80
CA PRO A 48 -2.09 -1.33 -12.14
C PRO A 48 -2.85 -0.36 -13.05
N PRO A 49 -2.20 0.26 -14.05
CA PRO A 49 -2.87 1.09 -15.04
C PRO A 49 -3.81 0.28 -15.94
N ALA A 50 -4.83 0.96 -16.48
CA ALA A 50 -5.64 0.43 -17.56
C ALA A 50 -4.85 0.52 -18.87
N VAL A 51 -4.71 -0.59 -19.56
CA VAL A 51 -3.92 -0.70 -20.80
C VAL A 51 -4.79 -0.78 -22.07
N GLU A 52 -6.09 -0.83 -21.91
CA GLU A 52 -7.12 -0.71 -22.97
C GLU A 52 -6.80 -1.44 -24.28
N GLY A 53 -6.54 -2.75 -24.17
CA GLY A 53 -6.27 -3.61 -25.32
C GLY A 53 -4.84 -3.53 -25.88
N SER A 54 -3.92 -2.85 -25.18
CA SER A 54 -2.50 -2.89 -25.54
C SER A 54 -1.94 -4.31 -25.48
N THR A 55 -1.01 -4.61 -26.36
CA THR A 55 -0.40 -5.94 -26.47
C THR A 55 0.70 -6.14 -25.43
N TYR A 56 0.64 -7.21 -24.68
CA TYR A 56 1.70 -7.65 -23.75
C TYR A 56 2.82 -8.41 -24.47
N PRO A 57 4.04 -8.48 -23.86
CA PRO A 57 4.43 -7.87 -22.60
C PRO A 57 4.62 -6.35 -22.72
N MET A 58 4.33 -5.65 -21.63
CA MET A 58 4.60 -4.22 -21.50
C MET A 58 5.65 -3.98 -20.41
N GLU A 59 6.50 -3.00 -20.63
CA GLU A 59 7.51 -2.50 -19.70
C GLU A 59 7.16 -1.06 -19.30
N TRP A 60 7.31 -0.76 -18.01
CA TRP A 60 6.94 0.52 -17.44
C TRP A 60 8.12 1.18 -16.74
N SER A 61 8.23 2.49 -16.88
CA SER A 61 9.23 3.27 -16.16
C SER A 61 8.74 4.69 -15.86
N ILE A 62 9.21 5.26 -14.74
CA ILE A 62 9.01 6.66 -14.42
C ILE A 62 10.01 7.46 -15.24
N THR A 63 9.54 8.45 -16.01
CA THR A 63 10.36 9.30 -16.84
C THR A 63 10.57 10.70 -16.26
N GLY A 64 9.71 11.11 -15.34
CA GLY A 64 9.85 12.38 -14.64
C GLY A 64 8.86 12.54 -13.51
N ILE A 65 9.27 13.32 -12.53
CA ILE A 65 8.44 13.72 -11.40
C ILE A 65 8.52 15.23 -11.27
N THR A 66 7.39 15.88 -11.12
CA THR A 66 7.32 17.31 -10.84
C THR A 66 6.54 17.57 -9.56
N ASP A 67 6.81 18.71 -8.94
CA ASP A 67 5.98 19.20 -7.85
C ASP A 67 4.64 19.78 -8.37
N LYS A 68 3.81 20.26 -7.47
CA LYS A 68 2.51 20.89 -7.80
C LYS A 68 2.61 22.06 -8.77
N ASP A 69 3.75 22.75 -8.81
CA ASP A 69 3.99 23.93 -9.63
C ASP A 69 4.62 23.56 -11.00
N GLY A 70 4.79 22.25 -11.24
CA GLY A 70 5.37 21.72 -12.47
C GLY A 70 6.90 21.74 -12.51
N LYS A 71 7.56 22.05 -11.40
CA LYS A 71 9.02 22.05 -11.30
C LYS A 71 9.55 20.63 -11.10
N PRO A 72 10.54 20.19 -11.91
CA PRO A 72 11.14 18.87 -11.74
C PRO A 72 11.74 18.66 -10.33
N THR A 73 11.54 17.48 -9.79
CA THR A 73 12.04 17.08 -8.47
C THR A 73 12.47 15.62 -8.46
N THR A 74 13.48 15.29 -7.67
CA THR A 74 13.95 13.91 -7.43
C THR A 74 13.50 13.37 -6.08
N GLU A 75 12.80 14.16 -5.28
CA GLU A 75 12.52 13.91 -3.87
C GLU A 75 11.92 12.51 -3.61
N LEU A 76 11.04 12.03 -4.48
CA LEU A 76 10.49 10.67 -4.38
C LEU A 76 11.49 9.57 -4.78
N GLN A 77 12.54 9.91 -5.54
CA GLN A 77 13.56 8.98 -6.02
C GLN A 77 14.83 9.01 -5.18
N ASP A 78 14.96 9.98 -4.28
CA ASP A 78 16.10 10.08 -3.36
C ASP A 78 16.14 8.85 -2.44
N LEU A 79 17.35 8.31 -2.27
CA LEU A 79 17.56 7.10 -1.49
C LEU A 79 17.65 7.41 0.01
N HIS A 80 16.86 6.70 0.79
CA HIS A 80 16.86 6.77 2.25
C HIS A 80 17.05 5.39 2.85
N GLU A 81 17.83 5.30 3.90
CA GLU A 81 18.00 4.03 4.61
C GLU A 81 16.73 3.66 5.38
N ILE A 82 16.17 2.54 5.04
CA ILE A 82 15.02 1.94 5.72
C ILE A 82 15.30 0.48 6.04
N LEU A 83 14.59 -0.04 7.06
CA LEU A 83 14.63 -1.45 7.37
C LEU A 83 13.88 -2.24 6.30
N THR A 84 14.58 -3.19 5.69
CA THR A 84 14.01 -4.09 4.68
C THR A 84 14.29 -5.54 5.06
N TRP A 85 13.40 -6.43 4.63
CA TRP A 85 13.63 -7.86 4.77
C TRP A 85 14.71 -8.32 3.79
N ASN A 86 15.75 -8.98 4.29
CA ASN A 86 16.79 -9.61 3.47
C ASN A 86 16.51 -11.10 3.21
N ALA A 87 15.54 -11.66 3.91
CA ALA A 87 15.04 -13.01 3.74
C ALA A 87 13.55 -13.06 4.13
N PRO A 88 12.75 -13.97 3.54
CA PRO A 88 11.34 -14.10 3.91
C PRO A 88 11.17 -14.53 5.36
N PHE A 89 10.12 -14.02 6.00
CA PHE A 89 9.70 -14.47 7.32
C PHE A 89 9.13 -15.88 7.23
N ASP A 90 9.60 -16.77 8.11
CA ASP A 90 9.11 -18.14 8.23
C ASP A 90 8.67 -18.38 9.69
N PRO A 91 7.36 -18.51 9.96
CA PRO A 91 6.85 -18.69 11.31
C PRO A 91 7.32 -19.97 11.99
N THR A 92 7.86 -20.94 11.25
CA THR A 92 8.37 -22.20 11.81
C THR A 92 9.80 -22.08 12.36
N THR A 93 10.59 -21.18 11.78
CA THR A 93 11.98 -20.93 12.17
C THR A 93 12.15 -19.63 12.93
N ASP A 94 11.36 -18.61 12.62
CA ASP A 94 11.43 -17.27 13.21
C ASP A 94 10.50 -17.18 14.45
N THR A 95 10.67 -18.10 15.37
CA THR A 95 9.78 -18.28 16.52
C THR A 95 9.90 -17.18 17.59
N THR A 96 10.91 -16.33 17.50
CA THR A 96 11.12 -15.19 18.38
C THR A 96 11.34 -13.90 17.60
N LEU A 97 11.01 -12.77 18.22
CA LEU A 97 11.25 -11.45 17.63
C LEU A 97 12.73 -11.25 17.26
N GLU A 98 13.64 -11.76 18.09
CA GLU A 98 15.07 -11.66 17.84
C GLU A 98 15.50 -12.39 16.55
N LEU A 99 14.95 -13.58 16.29
CA LEU A 99 15.21 -14.34 15.05
C LEU A 99 14.64 -13.61 13.84
N ALA A 100 13.43 -13.11 13.93
CA ALA A 100 12.81 -12.32 12.87
C ALA A 100 13.62 -11.03 12.57
N MET A 101 14.07 -10.32 13.59
CA MET A 101 14.86 -9.09 13.41
C MET A 101 16.23 -9.33 12.75
N LYS A 102 16.83 -10.52 12.88
CA LYS A 102 18.08 -10.87 12.15
C LYS A 102 17.88 -10.87 10.63
N LYS A 103 16.65 -11.02 10.16
CA LYS A 103 16.29 -10.96 8.74
C LYS A 103 16.03 -9.54 8.23
N LEU A 104 16.12 -8.54 9.09
CA LEU A 104 16.00 -7.14 8.73
C LEU A 104 17.39 -6.51 8.59
N LYS A 105 17.56 -5.69 7.56
CA LYS A 105 18.76 -4.86 7.40
C LYS A 105 18.40 -3.47 6.94
N LEU A 106 19.23 -2.50 7.24
CA LEU A 106 19.16 -1.18 6.62
C LEU A 106 19.58 -1.28 5.16
N SER A 107 18.78 -0.71 4.29
CA SER A 107 19.00 -0.71 2.86
C SER A 107 18.52 0.62 2.27
N PRO A 108 19.33 1.27 1.39
CA PRO A 108 18.88 2.49 0.71
C PRO A 108 17.76 2.15 -0.27
N GLN A 109 16.62 2.82 -0.10
CA GLN A 109 15.44 2.65 -0.95
C GLN A 109 14.88 4.02 -1.33
N PRO A 110 14.37 4.20 -2.55
CA PRO A 110 13.61 5.38 -2.92
C PRO A 110 12.21 5.34 -2.28
N SER A 111 11.58 6.51 -2.22
CA SER A 111 10.19 6.62 -1.72
C SER A 111 9.17 6.04 -2.67
N ILE A 112 9.46 6.04 -3.97
CA ILE A 112 8.62 5.47 -5.03
C ILE A 112 9.41 4.52 -5.92
N ILE A 113 8.79 3.41 -6.27
CA ILE A 113 9.28 2.44 -7.26
C ILE A 113 8.11 2.13 -8.19
N MET A 114 8.37 2.03 -9.48
CA MET A 114 7.40 1.51 -10.43
C MET A 114 7.73 0.07 -10.75
N ASN A 115 6.74 -0.82 -10.64
CA ASN A 115 6.90 -2.20 -11.08
C ASN A 115 7.02 -2.22 -12.61
N PRO A 116 8.14 -2.67 -13.17
CA PRO A 116 8.37 -2.59 -14.61
C PRO A 116 7.46 -3.50 -15.44
N ILE A 117 6.79 -4.47 -14.82
CA ILE A 117 5.91 -5.42 -15.52
C ILE A 117 4.46 -5.02 -15.37
N SER A 118 4.00 -4.74 -14.16
CA SER A 118 2.59 -4.43 -13.90
C SER A 118 2.25 -2.95 -14.07
N GLY A 119 3.22 -2.06 -13.98
CA GLY A 119 2.99 -0.61 -14.00
C GLY A 119 2.48 -0.05 -12.67
N GLU A 120 2.41 -0.84 -11.62
CA GLU A 120 2.02 -0.39 -10.29
C GLU A 120 3.08 0.52 -9.69
N PHE A 121 2.65 1.56 -9.00
CA PHE A 121 3.51 2.34 -8.13
C PHE A 121 3.56 1.71 -6.75
N VAL A 122 4.76 1.49 -6.26
CA VAL A 122 5.03 0.99 -4.92
C VAL A 122 5.69 2.10 -4.12
N PHE A 123 5.05 2.54 -3.05
CA PHE A 123 5.60 3.49 -2.11
C PHE A 123 6.20 2.76 -0.93
N THR A 124 7.40 3.14 -0.57
CA THR A 124 8.16 2.50 0.51
C THR A 124 8.09 3.32 1.79
N GLN A 125 8.58 2.76 2.88
CA GLN A 125 8.71 3.48 4.14
C GLN A 125 9.68 4.67 4.08
N ALA A 126 10.50 4.77 3.02
CA ALA A 126 11.35 5.92 2.77
C ALA A 126 10.53 7.21 2.58
N SER A 127 9.27 7.09 2.19
CA SER A 127 8.33 8.21 2.02
C SER A 127 8.11 9.06 3.27
N LYS A 128 8.49 8.57 4.47
CA LYS A 128 8.51 9.39 5.69
C LYS A 128 9.45 10.60 5.60
N ASN A 129 10.47 10.54 4.74
CA ASN A 129 11.45 11.60 4.56
C ASN A 129 11.04 12.63 3.51
N VAL A 130 9.97 12.40 2.78
CA VAL A 130 9.43 13.30 1.76
C VAL A 130 8.82 14.53 2.43
N VAL A 131 9.17 15.72 1.97
CA VAL A 131 8.72 16.99 2.54
C VAL A 131 7.49 17.53 1.81
N ASN A 132 7.56 17.54 0.47
CA ASN A 132 6.46 18.00 -0.36
C ASN A 132 5.25 17.07 -0.31
N ASN A 133 4.05 17.63 -0.50
CA ASN A 133 2.82 16.88 -0.41
C ASN A 133 2.28 16.41 -1.76
N ASP A 134 2.55 17.16 -2.82
CA ASP A 134 1.90 16.95 -4.10
C ASP A 134 2.94 16.76 -5.21
N PHE A 135 2.76 15.69 -5.99
CA PHE A 135 3.63 15.36 -7.10
C PHE A 135 2.81 14.95 -8.32
N ILE A 136 3.38 15.17 -9.49
CA ILE A 136 2.85 14.71 -10.77
C ILE A 136 3.86 13.75 -11.37
N ILE A 137 3.41 12.57 -11.76
CA ILE A 137 4.27 11.50 -12.28
C ILE A 137 4.07 11.39 -13.79
N ASN A 138 5.18 11.38 -14.54
CA ASN A 138 5.22 11.03 -15.94
C ASN A 138 5.80 9.63 -16.08
N VAL A 139 5.25 8.83 -16.98
CA VAL A 139 5.70 7.46 -17.20
C VAL A 139 5.88 7.15 -18.67
N ASN A 140 6.66 6.13 -18.95
CA ASN A 140 6.79 5.54 -20.27
C ASN A 140 6.25 4.12 -20.25
N ALA A 141 5.42 3.78 -21.22
CA ALA A 141 4.93 2.44 -21.49
C ALA A 141 5.57 1.93 -22.77
N LYS A 142 6.21 0.78 -22.74
CA LYS A 142 6.95 0.20 -23.85
C LYS A 142 6.52 -1.24 -24.09
N ASN A 143 6.48 -1.65 -25.35
CA ASN A 143 6.34 -3.04 -25.75
C ASN A 143 7.30 -3.38 -26.91
N VAL A 144 7.12 -4.55 -27.52
CA VAL A 144 8.01 -5.08 -28.57
C VAL A 144 8.09 -4.20 -29.84
N ARG A 145 7.12 -3.31 -30.07
CA ARG A 145 7.07 -2.47 -31.28
C ARG A 145 7.37 -0.99 -31.04
N GLY A 146 7.29 -0.53 -29.82
CA GLY A 146 7.51 0.89 -29.56
C GLY A 146 7.31 1.26 -28.10
N GLU A 147 7.31 2.55 -27.89
CA GLU A 147 7.13 3.15 -26.58
C GLU A 147 6.22 4.37 -26.68
N ARG A 148 5.58 4.68 -25.57
CA ARG A 148 4.69 5.81 -25.45
C ARG A 148 4.95 6.55 -24.16
N GLN A 149 5.28 7.82 -24.28
CA GLN A 149 5.38 8.75 -23.16
C GLN A 149 3.97 9.18 -22.74
N LEU A 150 3.70 9.08 -21.44
CA LEU A 150 2.45 9.46 -20.81
C LEU A 150 2.72 10.57 -19.79
N ASP A 151 2.45 11.80 -20.20
CA ASP A 151 2.66 12.97 -19.36
C ASP A 151 1.50 13.15 -18.39
N LYS A 152 1.81 13.60 -17.17
CA LYS A 152 0.83 13.80 -16.10
C LYS A 152 -0.04 12.56 -15.88
N PHE A 153 0.60 11.40 -15.88
CA PHE A 153 -0.07 10.12 -15.82
C PHE A 153 -0.91 9.93 -14.56
N THR A 154 -0.40 10.40 -13.43
CA THR A 154 -1.14 10.41 -12.16
C THR A 154 -0.60 11.47 -11.23
N TRP A 155 -1.45 11.91 -10.30
CA TRP A 155 -1.09 12.77 -9.19
C TRP A 155 -0.81 11.91 -7.96
N VAL A 156 0.19 12.30 -7.18
CA VAL A 156 0.48 11.68 -5.88
C VAL A 156 0.30 12.73 -4.80
N LYS A 157 -0.54 12.42 -3.83
CA LYS A 157 -0.79 13.27 -2.67
C LYS A 157 -0.30 12.56 -1.41
N MET A 158 0.76 13.09 -0.81
CA MET A 158 1.34 12.54 0.42
C MET A 158 0.53 13.00 1.62
N GLY A 159 0.04 12.03 2.38
CA GLY A 159 -0.61 12.28 3.67
C GLY A 159 0.40 12.67 4.77
N PRO A 160 -0.07 13.03 5.96
CA PRO A 160 0.81 13.25 7.09
C PRO A 160 1.56 11.97 7.49
N PHE A 161 2.76 12.11 8.04
CA PHE A 161 3.42 10.99 8.70
C PHE A 161 2.80 10.77 10.08
N VAL A 162 2.11 9.65 10.24
CA VAL A 162 1.51 9.24 11.51
C VAL A 162 2.23 7.98 11.97
N PRO A 163 3.23 8.10 12.87
CA PRO A 163 4.07 6.95 13.27
C PRO A 163 3.29 5.88 14.02
N ILE A 164 2.22 6.25 14.69
CA ILE A 164 1.33 5.33 15.41
C ILE A 164 -0.09 5.82 15.23
N GLU A 165 -0.92 4.99 14.61
CA GLU A 165 -2.37 5.20 14.57
C GLU A 165 -3.01 4.23 15.57
N PHE A 166 -3.72 4.75 16.53
CA PHE A 166 -4.45 3.95 17.49
C PHE A 166 -5.91 3.84 17.05
N LYS A 167 -6.30 2.64 16.62
CA LYS A 167 -7.70 2.34 16.28
C LYS A 167 -8.37 1.71 17.46
N THR A 168 -9.15 2.49 18.19
CA THR A 168 -9.91 2.02 19.36
C THR A 168 -11.11 1.15 18.99
N GLU A 169 -11.46 1.12 17.72
CA GLU A 169 -12.72 0.53 17.25
C GLU A 169 -12.63 -0.97 16.94
N MET A 170 -11.43 -1.51 16.77
CA MET A 170 -11.28 -2.91 16.39
C MET A 170 -10.36 -3.64 17.36
N ARG A 171 -10.88 -4.66 17.97
CA ARG A 171 -10.08 -5.68 18.64
C ARG A 171 -10.61 -7.05 18.29
N SER A 172 -9.71 -7.99 18.10
CA SER A 172 -10.05 -9.40 18.05
C SER A 172 -9.91 -10.00 19.43
N ARG A 173 -10.86 -10.81 19.82
CA ARG A 173 -10.78 -11.61 21.03
C ARG A 173 -11.05 -13.06 20.71
N LEU A 174 -10.36 -13.94 21.43
CA LEU A 174 -10.75 -15.33 21.48
C LEU A 174 -11.89 -15.47 22.48
N GLN A 175 -13.03 -15.91 22.03
CA GLN A 175 -14.13 -16.29 22.89
C GLN A 175 -14.31 -17.81 22.78
N LEU A 176 -14.14 -18.51 23.90
CA LEU A 176 -14.56 -19.90 24.03
C LEU A 176 -16.08 -19.89 24.12
N GLY A 177 -16.76 -20.24 23.04
CA GLY A 177 -18.21 -20.38 23.02
C GLY A 177 -18.68 -21.60 23.80
N LYS A 178 -19.94 -21.58 24.21
CA LYS A 178 -20.63 -22.77 24.74
C LYS A 178 -20.75 -23.79 23.62
N GLY A 179 -19.81 -24.74 23.54
CA GLY A 179 -19.82 -25.76 22.49
C GLY A 179 -18.53 -25.94 21.69
N GLY A 180 -17.40 -25.44 22.20
CA GLY A 180 -16.06 -25.68 21.66
C GLY A 180 -15.60 -24.64 20.69
N GLY A 181 -14.70 -23.83 21.12
CA GLY A 181 -13.73 -23.05 20.37
C GLY A 181 -14.17 -22.37 19.08
N VAL A 182 -15.15 -21.48 19.15
CA VAL A 182 -15.41 -20.59 18.00
C VAL A 182 -14.54 -19.35 18.16
N TRP A 183 -13.65 -19.14 17.18
CA TRP A 183 -12.93 -17.90 17.04
C TRP A 183 -13.89 -16.85 16.50
N ASP A 184 -14.19 -15.85 17.30
CA ASP A 184 -15.02 -14.75 16.88
C ASP A 184 -14.12 -13.56 16.57
N THR A 185 -14.02 -13.24 15.29
CA THR A 185 -13.25 -12.11 14.79
C THR A 185 -14.21 -11.04 14.33
N GLY A 186 -14.04 -9.82 14.80
CA GLY A 186 -14.76 -8.67 14.24
C GLY A 186 -15.68 -7.92 15.20
N TYR A 187 -15.49 -8.05 16.49
CA TYR A 187 -16.18 -7.16 17.43
C TYR A 187 -15.56 -5.77 17.40
N THR A 188 -16.39 -4.80 17.11
CA THR A 188 -16.06 -3.39 17.26
C THR A 188 -16.44 -2.97 18.67
N TYR A 189 -15.48 -2.47 19.42
CA TYR A 189 -15.75 -1.88 20.74
C TYR A 189 -15.28 -0.43 20.69
N SER A 190 -16.20 0.48 20.90
CA SER A 190 -15.88 1.90 21.03
C SER A 190 -15.20 2.23 22.35
N VAL A 191 -15.33 1.38 23.35
CA VAL A 191 -14.80 1.58 24.70
C VAL A 191 -14.45 0.22 25.31
N MET A 192 -13.39 0.15 26.10
CA MET A 192 -13.20 -1.00 27.00
C MET A 192 -14.23 -0.89 28.10
N ASN A 193 -15.32 -1.62 27.95
CA ASN A 193 -16.36 -1.66 28.93
C ASN A 193 -16.09 -2.85 29.87
N ASP A 194 -16.01 -2.57 31.15
CA ASP A 194 -15.94 -3.60 32.15
C ASP A 194 -17.37 -4.02 32.52
N SER A 195 -17.76 -5.17 32.00
CA SER A 195 -19.02 -5.82 32.35
C SER A 195 -18.85 -6.87 33.47
N ASP A 196 -17.62 -7.08 33.98
CA ASP A 196 -17.38 -7.98 35.10
C ASP A 196 -17.66 -7.24 36.41
N PRO A 197 -18.67 -7.66 37.21
CA PRO A 197 -18.98 -7.04 38.48
C PRO A 197 -17.85 -7.06 39.51
N LYS A 198 -16.82 -7.91 39.30
CA LYS A 198 -15.66 -7.99 40.20
C LYS A 198 -14.66 -6.87 39.99
N VAL A 199 -14.69 -6.25 38.83
CA VAL A 199 -13.82 -5.11 38.44
C VAL A 199 -14.64 -3.85 38.16
N ALA A 200 -15.96 -3.95 38.27
CA ALA A 200 -16.86 -2.80 38.09
C ALA A 200 -16.48 -1.65 39.04
N GLY A 201 -16.27 -0.48 38.48
CA GLY A 201 -15.82 0.71 39.21
C GLY A 201 -14.31 0.85 39.31
N VAL A 202 -13.52 -0.13 38.84
CA VAL A 202 -12.06 -0.01 38.70
C VAL A 202 -11.72 0.50 37.32
N LEU A 203 -12.52 0.14 36.31
CA LEU A 203 -12.37 0.53 34.95
C LEU A 203 -13.55 1.44 34.55
N ASP A 204 -13.32 2.71 34.45
CA ASP A 204 -14.30 3.62 33.84
C ASP A 204 -14.30 3.38 32.33
N GLY A 205 -15.42 2.90 31.79
CA GLY A 205 -15.56 2.63 30.36
C GLY A 205 -15.42 3.85 29.44
N THR A 206 -15.19 5.04 30.00
CA THR A 206 -15.02 6.29 29.26
C THR A 206 -13.57 6.67 29.03
N ASP A 207 -12.65 6.14 29.83
CA ASP A 207 -11.23 6.47 29.72
C ASP A 207 -10.44 5.37 29.01
N PRO A 208 -9.62 5.72 27.99
CA PRO A 208 -8.73 4.75 27.40
C PRO A 208 -7.60 4.40 28.39
N TYR A 209 -7.45 3.13 28.70
CA TYR A 209 -6.36 2.62 29.56
C TYR A 209 -5.00 2.65 28.88
N ILE A 210 -4.95 3.08 27.64
CA ILE A 210 -3.72 3.19 26.88
C ILE A 210 -3.48 4.67 26.62
N THR A 211 -2.44 5.19 27.25
CA THR A 211 -1.95 6.53 26.97
C THR A 211 -0.72 6.43 26.09
N ILE A 212 -0.75 7.09 24.93
CA ILE A 212 0.40 7.20 24.05
C ILE A 212 0.98 8.59 24.21
N VAL A 213 2.20 8.66 24.70
CA VAL A 213 2.93 9.91 24.86
C VAL A 213 4.03 9.96 23.82
N LYS A 214 4.03 11.00 22.99
CA LYS A 214 5.11 11.27 22.07
C LYS A 214 6.31 11.76 22.87
N ILE A 215 7.39 10.99 22.87
CA ILE A 215 8.61 11.28 23.64
C ILE A 215 9.68 11.99 22.82
N SER A 216 9.54 12.09 21.49
CA SER A 216 10.48 12.77 20.62
C SER A 216 9.81 13.23 19.34
N ASP A 217 10.21 14.40 18.86
CA ASP A 217 9.83 14.92 17.54
C ASP A 217 10.90 14.62 16.46
N GLU A 218 11.95 13.90 16.82
CA GLU A 218 13.03 13.55 15.89
C GLU A 218 12.52 12.59 14.81
N PRO A 219 12.35 13.06 13.55
CA PRO A 219 11.74 12.24 12.49
C PRO A 219 12.62 11.09 12.01
N LYS A 220 13.91 11.11 12.38
CA LYS A 220 14.87 10.08 11.97
C LYS A 220 14.96 8.91 12.93
N LEU A 221 14.40 9.04 14.14
CA LEU A 221 14.43 7.96 15.09
C LEU A 221 13.46 6.88 14.66
N ALA A 222 13.93 5.63 14.66
CA ALA A 222 13.07 4.48 14.58
C ALA A 222 12.09 4.52 15.75
N VAL A 223 10.80 4.31 15.50
CA VAL A 223 9.78 4.33 16.54
C VAL A 223 10.07 3.18 17.50
N LYS A 224 10.56 3.50 18.70
CA LYS A 224 10.62 2.57 19.82
C LYS A 224 9.32 2.72 20.60
N VAL A 225 8.51 1.68 20.60
CA VAL A 225 7.34 1.61 21.47
C VAL A 225 7.75 0.87 22.73
N LYS A 226 7.73 1.57 23.88
CA LYS A 226 7.81 0.94 25.18
C LYS A 226 6.40 0.75 25.70
N MET A 227 5.95 -0.49 25.78
CA MET A 227 4.68 -0.82 26.40
C MET A 227 4.91 -1.08 27.89
N ILE A 228 4.21 -0.35 28.73
CA ILE A 228 4.17 -0.58 30.17
C ILE A 228 2.75 -1.04 30.47
N ILE A 229 2.62 -2.28 30.92
CA ILE A 229 1.34 -2.80 31.42
C ILE A 229 1.28 -2.38 32.88
N ALA A 230 0.26 -1.65 33.24
CA ALA A 230 0.08 -1.12 34.58
C ALA A 230 -1.31 -1.46 35.10
N ASP A 231 -1.45 -1.46 36.43
CA ASP A 231 -2.74 -1.51 37.09
C ASP A 231 -3.53 -0.19 36.92
N SER A 232 -4.74 -0.12 37.45
CA SER A 232 -5.59 1.08 37.40
C SER A 232 -5.00 2.29 38.13
N HIS A 233 -3.95 2.12 38.92
CA HIS A 233 -3.25 3.18 39.63
C HIS A 233 -1.95 3.60 38.94
N GLY A 234 -1.64 3.02 37.78
CA GLY A 234 -0.44 3.32 37.02
C GLY A 234 0.80 2.58 37.50
N THR A 235 0.68 1.61 38.40
CA THR A 235 1.81 0.80 38.85
C THR A 235 2.11 -0.27 37.82
N ALA A 236 3.33 -0.31 37.32
CA ALA A 236 3.73 -1.32 36.34
C ALA A 236 3.55 -2.73 36.91
N LEU A 237 2.96 -3.59 36.10
CA LEU A 237 2.87 -5.02 36.42
C LEU A 237 4.15 -5.70 35.91
N ASP A 238 4.82 -6.44 36.79
CA ASP A 238 6.03 -7.22 36.48
C ASP A 238 5.73 -8.47 35.65
#